data_7fa9896719bbce0e1424115e2e5ec24d
#
_entry.id   7fa9896719bbce0e1424115e2e5ec24d
#
_cell.length_a   1.000
_cell.length_b   1.000
_cell.length_c   1.000
_cell.angle_alpha   90.00
_cell.angle_beta   90.00
_cell.angle_gamma   90.00
#
_symmetry.space_group_name_H-M   'P 1'
#
loop_
_entity.id
_entity.type
_entity.pdbx_description
1 polymer ?
#
loop_
_entity_poly.entity_id
_entity_poly.type
_entity_poly.pdbx_seq_one_letter_code
_entity_poly.pdbx_strand_id
1 'polypeptide(L)'
;MTVPSDVLSGIRSLRGSGVLPLGATEMTPEGLRVCVDRCATFRGVLCGITPYLRPAAQRQGCVLINCPALHTKQTVPSPDTLALGQLRTVLIADHLGAQLRRQGYTVSFCPALPQDSDIVNFLKTLGIDWPTVPVSWTNEDREEKMKKALENSTYRDREIERGKRRSGGEEIEGERRGIKEDVRINLKQVVQDENLQGYDPSLGTCTVQREALCHLAQLDSATTDFPISTTTALHVTSCQDEFRQQQTAMLWRATGATAVQRLVICGPVKTPGIQMNAAQYLQLRKAQMKDASEMKYGDQVEGQTWDDIIKVMTSATMRFELLSTVHTSPVTLDVQRDSGVSTKGPRGGVFVMYNCARLHTLFSSYEKGVEQGLYPEIPGGTELDFSALKEEGEWLLLFNYLIPFSELLDQSGQILEHEGSTARVNLRTEQVCRFLVSLSKDFSSYYNRVHVLGEPLPHLFNQMFCRLLLLRALRELYHSALDSLNLPPIPQL
;
A
#
# COMPACT_ATOMS: atom_id res chain seq x y z
N MET A 1 22.85 25.72 -26.23
CA MET A 1 21.68 25.14 -26.90
C MET A 1 20.65 26.26 -27.07
N THR A 2 20.18 26.47 -28.30
CA THR A 2 19.08 27.41 -28.57
C THR A 2 17.76 26.65 -28.41
N VAL A 3 16.89 27.10 -27.50
CA VAL A 3 15.53 26.56 -27.38
C VAL A 3 14.72 27.00 -28.59
N PRO A 4 14.02 26.11 -29.31
CA PRO A 4 13.18 26.47 -30.45
C PRO A 4 12.15 27.54 -30.09
N SER A 5 11.84 28.43 -31.03
CA SER A 5 10.94 29.58 -30.80
C SER A 5 9.51 29.17 -30.49
N ASP A 6 9.06 28.04 -31.05
CA ASP A 6 7.75 27.42 -30.84
C ASP A 6 7.61 26.88 -29.39
N VAL A 7 8.68 26.26 -28.85
CA VAL A 7 8.73 25.82 -27.43
C VAL A 7 8.67 27.02 -26.50
N LEU A 8 9.42 28.10 -26.79
CA LEU A 8 9.35 29.34 -25.99
C LEU A 8 7.97 29.98 -26.06
N SER A 9 7.35 30.01 -27.21
CA SER A 9 5.99 30.51 -27.41
C SER A 9 4.98 29.65 -26.66
N GLY A 10 5.11 28.30 -26.70
CA GLY A 10 4.30 27.38 -25.96
C GLY A 10 4.40 27.58 -24.44
N ILE A 11 5.63 27.70 -23.91
CA ILE A 11 5.85 27.96 -22.47
C ILE A 11 5.23 29.31 -22.07
N ARG A 12 5.37 30.35 -22.90
CA ARG A 12 4.80 31.67 -22.61
C ARG A 12 3.26 31.66 -22.66
N SER A 13 2.65 30.83 -23.50
CA SER A 13 1.19 30.69 -23.56
C SER A 13 0.61 30.01 -22.30
N LEU A 14 1.42 29.25 -21.55
CA LEU A 14 1.04 28.65 -20.28
C LEU A 14 1.02 29.66 -19.12
N ARG A 15 1.39 30.93 -19.35
CA ARG A 15 1.32 31.98 -18.32
C ARG A 15 -0.11 32.15 -17.82
N GLY A 16 -0.28 31.92 -16.49
CA GLY A 16 -1.58 32.04 -15.84
C GLY A 16 -2.55 30.88 -16.04
N SER A 17 -2.14 29.84 -16.78
CA SER A 17 -2.88 28.59 -16.90
C SER A 17 -2.08 27.42 -16.32
N GLY A 18 -2.72 26.61 -15.50
CA GLY A 18 -2.12 25.42 -14.92
C GLY A 18 -1.69 25.58 -13.46
N VAL A 19 -1.03 24.54 -12.94
CA VAL A 19 -0.65 24.38 -11.51
C VAL A 19 0.38 25.43 -11.06
N LEU A 20 1.28 25.83 -11.98
CA LEU A 20 2.38 26.75 -11.68
C LEU A 20 2.25 28.02 -12.51
N PRO A 21 1.87 29.16 -11.92
CA PRO A 21 1.91 30.45 -12.57
C PRO A 21 3.35 30.80 -12.96
N LEU A 22 3.61 30.92 -14.27
CA LEU A 22 4.92 31.23 -14.79
C LEU A 22 5.13 32.74 -14.74
N GLY A 23 6.26 33.14 -14.17
CA GLY A 23 6.76 34.51 -14.17
C GLY A 23 7.59 34.83 -15.41
N ALA A 24 8.86 35.19 -15.22
CA ALA A 24 9.79 35.49 -16.31
C ALA A 24 10.41 34.21 -16.91
N THR A 25 10.79 34.32 -18.20
CA THR A 25 11.63 33.31 -18.85
C THR A 25 12.92 33.98 -19.31
N GLU A 26 14.07 33.40 -19.02
CA GLU A 26 15.38 33.93 -19.33
C GLU A 26 16.25 32.85 -20.02
N MET A 27 16.93 33.22 -21.10
CA MET A 27 17.92 32.37 -21.73
C MET A 27 19.26 32.50 -21.01
N THR A 28 19.79 31.37 -20.57
CA THR A 28 21.11 31.28 -19.94
C THR A 28 22.04 30.42 -20.82
N PRO A 29 23.37 30.49 -20.61
CA PRO A 29 24.31 29.58 -21.32
C PRO A 29 24.00 28.09 -21.15
N GLU A 30 23.38 27.72 -20.03
CA GLU A 30 23.04 26.35 -19.64
C GLU A 30 21.69 25.87 -20.20
N GLY A 31 20.82 26.82 -20.64
CA GLY A 31 19.50 26.52 -21.16
C GLY A 31 18.47 27.62 -20.85
N LEU A 32 17.19 27.24 -20.91
CA LEU A 32 16.08 28.13 -20.57
C LEU A 32 15.82 28.10 -19.06
N ARG A 33 15.95 29.25 -18.39
CA ARG A 33 15.49 29.46 -17.03
C ARG A 33 14.04 29.90 -17.05
N VAL A 34 13.19 29.17 -16.37
CA VAL A 34 11.77 29.51 -16.16
C VAL A 34 11.57 29.87 -14.71
N CYS A 35 11.14 31.10 -14.45
CA CYS A 35 10.82 31.58 -13.10
C CYS A 35 9.34 31.33 -12.81
N VAL A 36 9.04 30.77 -11.66
CA VAL A 36 7.68 30.57 -11.15
C VAL A 36 7.32 31.76 -10.25
N ASP A 37 6.09 32.27 -10.37
CA ASP A 37 5.55 33.26 -9.43
C ASP A 37 5.22 32.54 -8.11
N ARG A 38 6.10 32.68 -7.12
CA ARG A 38 5.96 32.03 -5.81
C ARG A 38 4.68 32.45 -5.10
N CYS A 39 4.36 33.74 -5.07
CA CYS A 39 3.20 34.26 -4.35
C CYS A 39 1.89 33.74 -4.95
N ALA A 40 1.77 33.77 -6.28
CA ALA A 40 0.62 33.24 -6.98
C ALA A 40 0.51 31.72 -6.81
N THR A 41 1.65 30.98 -6.81
CA THR A 41 1.68 29.55 -6.59
C THR A 41 1.24 29.18 -5.16
N PHE A 42 1.78 29.83 -4.13
CA PHE A 42 1.33 29.63 -2.75
C PHE A 42 -0.18 29.87 -2.61
N ARG A 43 -0.67 30.99 -3.15
CA ARG A 43 -2.10 31.30 -3.11
C ARG A 43 -2.94 30.21 -3.79
N GLY A 44 -2.58 29.83 -5.02
CA GLY A 44 -3.32 28.86 -5.81
C GLY A 44 -3.39 27.48 -5.14
N VAL A 45 -2.28 27.02 -4.57
CA VAL A 45 -2.21 25.70 -3.90
C VAL A 45 -2.87 25.74 -2.53
N LEU A 46 -2.54 26.73 -1.68
CA LEU A 46 -2.99 26.74 -0.28
C LEU A 46 -4.47 27.12 -0.13
N CYS A 47 -5.02 27.93 -1.04
CA CYS A 47 -6.44 28.24 -1.06
C CYS A 47 -7.30 27.15 -1.73
N GLY A 48 -6.67 26.22 -2.48
CA GLY A 48 -7.34 25.13 -3.19
C GLY A 48 -6.63 23.80 -3.03
N ILE A 49 -6.33 23.37 -1.80
CA ILE A 49 -5.48 22.20 -1.54
C ILE A 49 -6.09 20.85 -1.95
N THR A 50 -7.42 20.73 -1.94
CA THR A 50 -8.14 19.45 -2.13
C THR A 50 -7.70 18.64 -3.38
N PRO A 51 -7.51 19.23 -4.57
CA PRO A 51 -7.06 18.48 -5.75
C PRO A 51 -5.67 17.85 -5.57
N TYR A 52 -4.79 18.50 -4.80
CA TYR A 52 -3.44 18.01 -4.55
C TYR A 52 -3.38 16.82 -3.58
N LEU A 53 -4.45 16.61 -2.80
CA LEU A 53 -4.54 15.53 -1.81
C LEU A 53 -5.25 14.26 -2.32
N ARG A 54 -5.65 14.26 -3.59
CA ARG A 54 -6.36 13.16 -4.25
C ARG A 54 -5.58 12.68 -5.47
N PRO A 55 -5.75 11.43 -5.91
CA PRO A 55 -5.21 10.97 -7.19
C PRO A 55 -5.67 11.88 -8.32
N ALA A 56 -4.79 12.13 -9.28
CA ALA A 56 -5.08 13.00 -10.43
C ALA A 56 -6.18 12.40 -11.32
N ALA A 57 -6.18 11.08 -11.50
CA ALA A 57 -7.17 10.35 -12.26
C ALA A 57 -8.10 9.54 -11.35
N GLN A 58 -9.40 9.57 -11.67
CA GLN A 58 -10.37 8.63 -11.11
C GLN A 58 -10.57 7.51 -12.11
N ARG A 59 -10.43 6.27 -11.64
CA ARG A 59 -10.49 5.07 -12.47
C ARG A 59 -11.72 4.24 -12.14
N GLN A 60 -12.08 3.37 -13.07
CA GLN A 60 -13.19 2.43 -12.89
C GLN A 60 -12.69 1.02 -13.19
N GLY A 61 -13.24 0.04 -12.49
CA GLY A 61 -12.92 -1.36 -12.64
C GLY A 61 -12.93 -2.11 -11.31
N CYS A 62 -12.82 -3.43 -11.41
CA CYS A 62 -12.80 -4.30 -10.24
C CYS A 62 -11.42 -4.95 -10.10
N VAL A 63 -10.87 -4.89 -8.90
CA VAL A 63 -9.57 -5.49 -8.59
C VAL A 63 -9.75 -6.48 -7.44
N LEU A 64 -9.42 -7.75 -7.72
CA LEU A 64 -9.29 -8.78 -6.70
C LEU A 64 -7.84 -8.83 -6.23
N ILE A 65 -7.59 -8.59 -4.95
CA ILE A 65 -6.27 -8.77 -4.34
C ILE A 65 -6.25 -10.12 -3.64
N ASN A 66 -5.57 -11.08 -4.23
CA ASN A 66 -5.36 -12.40 -3.66
C ASN A 66 -4.04 -12.46 -2.88
N CYS A 67 -4.10 -12.85 -1.60
CA CYS A 67 -2.95 -13.05 -0.74
C CYS A 67 -2.80 -14.54 -0.36
N PRO A 68 -2.01 -15.33 -1.08
CA PRO A 68 -1.83 -16.76 -0.84
C PRO A 68 -1.37 -17.11 0.57
N ALA A 69 -0.68 -16.21 1.25
CA ALA A 69 -0.22 -16.37 2.63
C ALA A 69 -1.36 -16.58 3.64
N LEU A 70 -2.57 -16.12 3.32
CA LEU A 70 -3.75 -16.21 4.19
C LEU A 70 -4.70 -17.35 3.81
N HIS A 71 -4.43 -18.08 2.72
CA HIS A 71 -5.25 -19.23 2.37
C HIS A 71 -5.05 -20.38 3.39
N THR A 72 -6.17 -21.01 3.74
CA THR A 72 -6.18 -22.20 4.59
C THR A 72 -5.55 -23.38 3.84
N LYS A 73 -4.50 -23.98 4.41
CA LYS A 73 -3.91 -25.22 3.88
C LYS A 73 -4.62 -26.42 4.48
N GLN A 74 -4.25 -26.79 5.71
CA GLN A 74 -4.92 -27.83 6.50
C GLN A 74 -5.57 -27.24 7.75
N THR A 75 -5.04 -26.14 8.23
CA THR A 75 -5.52 -25.39 9.41
C THR A 75 -5.69 -23.91 9.05
N VAL A 76 -6.55 -23.23 9.77
CA VAL A 76 -6.72 -21.77 9.65
C VAL A 76 -5.35 -21.10 9.91
N PRO A 77 -4.94 -20.11 9.09
CA PRO A 77 -3.71 -19.37 9.34
C PRO A 77 -3.70 -18.77 10.75
N SER A 78 -2.54 -18.80 11.39
CA SER A 78 -2.33 -18.23 12.71
C SER A 78 -1.16 -17.25 12.66
N PRO A 79 -1.14 -16.17 13.47
CA PRO A 79 0.01 -15.28 13.58
C PRO A 79 1.30 -16.00 13.95
N ASP A 80 1.20 -17.12 14.71
CA ASP A 80 2.34 -17.94 15.14
C ASP A 80 2.94 -18.79 14.02
N THR A 81 2.15 -19.09 12.98
CA THR A 81 2.61 -19.84 11.80
C THR A 81 2.96 -18.93 10.63
N LEU A 82 2.62 -17.63 10.71
CA LEU A 82 2.85 -16.66 9.63
C LEU A 82 4.31 -16.19 9.65
N ALA A 83 5.07 -16.54 8.62
CA ALA A 83 6.44 -16.06 8.45
C ALA A 83 6.48 -14.55 8.15
N LEU A 84 7.59 -13.87 8.48
CA LEU A 84 7.72 -12.42 8.24
C LEU A 84 7.65 -12.04 6.75
N GLY A 85 8.12 -12.89 5.86
CA GLY A 85 7.95 -12.70 4.41
C GLY A 85 6.47 -12.72 3.99
N GLN A 86 5.69 -13.61 4.61
CA GLN A 86 4.23 -13.69 4.40
C GLN A 86 3.52 -12.47 5.02
N LEU A 87 3.90 -12.05 6.22
CA LEU A 87 3.38 -10.80 6.81
C LEU A 87 3.63 -9.60 5.88
N ARG A 88 4.82 -9.53 5.26
CA ARG A 88 5.13 -8.49 4.27
C ARG A 88 4.16 -8.52 3.09
N THR A 89 3.81 -9.70 2.57
CA THR A 89 2.83 -9.80 1.47
C THR A 89 1.45 -9.30 1.87
N VAL A 90 1.01 -9.59 3.10
CA VAL A 90 -0.26 -9.10 3.65
C VAL A 90 -0.27 -7.57 3.76
N LEU A 91 0.80 -6.97 4.28
CA LEU A 91 0.92 -5.51 4.39
C LEU A 91 0.97 -4.83 3.02
N ILE A 92 1.64 -5.43 2.03
CA ILE A 92 1.65 -4.93 0.65
C ILE A 92 0.26 -5.04 0.03
N ALA A 93 -0.45 -6.14 0.23
CA ALA A 93 -1.82 -6.33 -0.27
C ALA A 93 -2.78 -5.29 0.32
N ASP A 94 -2.72 -5.07 1.63
CA ASP A 94 -3.53 -4.07 2.33
C ASP A 94 -3.26 -2.64 1.82
N HIS A 95 -1.98 -2.26 1.71
CA HIS A 95 -1.58 -0.96 1.19
C HIS A 95 -2.02 -0.74 -0.27
N LEU A 96 -1.85 -1.74 -1.14
CA LEU A 96 -2.34 -1.70 -2.51
C LEU A 96 -3.85 -1.51 -2.57
N GLY A 97 -4.59 -2.24 -1.74
CA GLY A 97 -6.04 -2.12 -1.66
C GLY A 97 -6.48 -0.71 -1.27
N ALA A 98 -5.81 -0.10 -0.29
CA ALA A 98 -6.07 1.28 0.11
C ALA A 98 -5.79 2.27 -1.04
N GLN A 99 -4.66 2.14 -1.73
CA GLN A 99 -4.31 2.99 -2.86
C GLN A 99 -5.30 2.87 -4.03
N LEU A 100 -5.66 1.64 -4.42
CA LEU A 100 -6.56 1.40 -5.55
C LEU A 100 -7.98 1.89 -5.26
N ARG A 101 -8.49 1.71 -4.02
CA ARG A 101 -9.80 2.28 -3.61
C ARG A 101 -9.82 3.80 -3.73
N ARG A 102 -8.74 4.48 -3.33
CA ARG A 102 -8.61 5.94 -3.46
C ARG A 102 -8.63 6.41 -4.91
N GLN A 103 -8.17 5.59 -5.83
CA GLN A 103 -8.17 5.85 -7.26
C GLN A 103 -9.50 5.52 -7.94
N GLY A 104 -10.49 4.99 -7.19
CA GLY A 104 -11.85 4.71 -7.68
C GLY A 104 -12.10 3.25 -8.05
N TYR A 105 -11.14 2.35 -7.91
CA TYR A 105 -11.38 0.92 -8.13
C TYR A 105 -12.25 0.30 -7.04
N THR A 106 -13.13 -0.62 -7.44
CA THR A 106 -13.79 -1.54 -6.51
C THR A 106 -12.82 -2.66 -6.16
N VAL A 107 -12.40 -2.74 -4.89
CA VAL A 107 -11.38 -3.70 -4.44
C VAL A 107 -11.99 -4.74 -3.51
N SER A 108 -11.79 -6.02 -3.84
CA SER A 108 -12.06 -7.16 -2.99
C SER A 108 -10.77 -7.88 -2.61
N PHE A 109 -10.76 -8.55 -1.46
CA PHE A 109 -9.63 -9.34 -0.99
C PHE A 109 -9.99 -10.82 -0.92
N CYS A 110 -9.00 -11.68 -1.21
CA CYS A 110 -9.09 -13.12 -1.12
C CYS A 110 -7.86 -13.68 -0.37
N PRO A 111 -8.05 -14.66 0.51
CA PRO A 111 -9.29 -15.30 0.93
C PRO A 111 -10.10 -14.45 1.92
N ALA A 112 -11.38 -14.71 2.08
CA ALA A 112 -12.10 -14.30 3.28
C ALA A 112 -11.71 -15.20 4.45
N LEU A 113 -11.52 -14.62 5.65
CA LEU A 113 -11.05 -15.34 6.83
C LEU A 113 -12.19 -15.69 7.78
N PRO A 114 -12.09 -16.77 8.57
CA PRO A 114 -13.09 -17.07 9.59
C PRO A 114 -13.18 -15.93 10.61
N GLN A 115 -14.41 -15.47 10.87
CA GLN A 115 -14.70 -14.46 11.86
C GLN A 115 -14.15 -14.89 13.24
N ASP A 116 -13.66 -13.92 14.02
CA ASP A 116 -13.12 -14.12 15.38
C ASP A 116 -11.88 -15.05 15.49
N SER A 117 -11.23 -15.37 14.35
CA SER A 117 -9.98 -16.12 14.36
C SER A 117 -8.80 -15.27 14.86
N ASP A 118 -7.78 -15.93 15.42
CA ASP A 118 -6.57 -15.27 15.93
C ASP A 118 -5.88 -14.42 14.86
N ILE A 119 -5.89 -14.87 13.61
CA ILE A 119 -5.31 -14.12 12.49
C ILE A 119 -6.09 -12.82 12.22
N VAL A 120 -7.43 -12.84 12.29
CA VAL A 120 -8.26 -11.64 12.11
C VAL A 120 -7.99 -10.63 13.24
N ASN A 121 -7.90 -11.10 14.48
CA ASN A 121 -7.58 -10.25 15.62
C ASN A 121 -6.17 -9.64 15.51
N PHE A 122 -5.21 -10.43 15.05
CA PHE A 122 -3.85 -9.96 14.76
C PHE A 122 -3.85 -8.87 13.66
N LEU A 123 -4.55 -9.09 12.56
CA LEU A 123 -4.65 -8.12 11.46
C LEU A 123 -5.31 -6.81 11.92
N LYS A 124 -6.38 -6.88 12.71
CA LYS A 124 -7.02 -5.70 13.33
C LYS A 124 -6.06 -4.92 14.24
N THR A 125 -5.14 -5.61 14.92
CA THR A 125 -4.10 -4.95 15.73
C THR A 125 -3.17 -4.10 14.87
N LEU A 126 -2.93 -4.51 13.62
CA LEU A 126 -2.13 -3.77 12.63
C LEU A 126 -2.95 -2.72 11.86
N GLY A 127 -4.24 -2.54 12.15
CA GLY A 127 -5.13 -1.64 11.42
C GLY A 127 -5.56 -2.19 10.06
N ILE A 128 -5.50 -3.51 9.87
CA ILE A 128 -5.92 -4.17 8.63
C ILE A 128 -7.36 -4.68 8.80
N ASP A 129 -8.25 -4.17 7.96
CA ASP A 129 -9.64 -4.66 7.85
C ASP A 129 -9.73 -5.67 6.70
N TRP A 130 -9.61 -6.96 7.07
CA TRP A 130 -9.65 -8.07 6.11
C TRP A 130 -11.05 -8.69 6.06
N PRO A 131 -11.57 -9.10 4.88
CA PRO A 131 -12.90 -9.67 4.78
C PRO A 131 -13.03 -10.96 5.57
N THR A 132 -14.16 -11.12 6.25
CA THR A 132 -14.46 -12.26 7.11
C THR A 132 -15.73 -12.98 6.68
N VAL A 133 -15.79 -14.27 7.01
CA VAL A 133 -16.96 -15.13 6.82
C VAL A 133 -17.32 -15.82 8.15
N PRO A 134 -18.58 -16.20 8.35
CA PRO A 134 -18.99 -16.98 9.53
C PRO A 134 -18.17 -18.28 9.63
N VAL A 135 -17.89 -18.74 10.85
CA VAL A 135 -17.13 -19.98 11.09
C VAL A 135 -17.83 -21.20 10.48
N SER A 136 -19.17 -21.18 10.40
CA SER A 136 -19.96 -22.24 9.78
C SER A 136 -19.94 -22.23 8.24
N TRP A 137 -19.31 -21.25 7.63
CA TRP A 137 -19.27 -21.13 6.18
C TRP A 137 -18.36 -22.17 5.56
N THR A 138 -18.86 -22.92 4.57
CA THR A 138 -18.10 -23.93 3.83
C THR A 138 -18.07 -23.59 2.34
N ASN A 139 -17.01 -24.01 1.67
CA ASN A 139 -16.84 -23.84 0.23
C ASN A 139 -17.13 -25.13 -0.55
N GLU A 140 -17.70 -26.15 0.08
CA GLU A 140 -17.80 -27.49 -0.51
C GLU A 140 -18.51 -27.51 -1.87
N ASP A 141 -19.63 -26.79 -2.01
CA ASP A 141 -20.34 -26.71 -3.29
C ASP A 141 -19.49 -26.03 -4.38
N ARG A 142 -18.70 -25.01 -4.00
CA ARG A 142 -17.81 -24.30 -4.92
C ARG A 142 -16.56 -25.14 -5.26
N GLU A 143 -16.00 -25.88 -4.30
CA GLU A 143 -14.94 -26.83 -4.55
C GLU A 143 -15.37 -27.89 -5.56
N GLU A 144 -16.58 -28.43 -5.41
CA GLU A 144 -17.13 -29.39 -6.37
C GLU A 144 -17.41 -28.75 -7.74
N LYS A 145 -17.88 -27.50 -7.79
CA LYS A 145 -18.03 -26.71 -9.03
C LYS A 145 -16.68 -26.55 -9.75
N MET A 146 -15.62 -26.15 -9.02
CA MET A 146 -14.28 -25.97 -9.58
C MET A 146 -13.71 -27.30 -10.07
N LYS A 147 -13.91 -28.38 -9.32
CA LYS A 147 -13.50 -29.72 -9.71
C LYS A 147 -14.17 -30.16 -11.02
N LYS A 148 -15.50 -30.00 -11.14
CA LYS A 148 -16.23 -30.32 -12.39
C LYS A 148 -15.77 -29.47 -13.56
N ALA A 149 -15.47 -28.17 -13.33
CA ALA A 149 -14.94 -27.30 -14.35
C ALA A 149 -13.58 -27.80 -14.88
N LEU A 150 -12.68 -28.23 -13.97
CA LEU A 150 -11.38 -28.80 -14.36
C LEU A 150 -11.50 -30.16 -15.02
N GLU A 151 -12.42 -31.02 -14.60
CA GLU A 151 -12.71 -32.31 -15.23
C GLU A 151 -13.20 -32.15 -16.68
N ASN A 152 -13.94 -31.09 -16.96
CA ASN A 152 -14.45 -30.74 -18.28
C ASN A 152 -13.53 -29.82 -19.10
N SER A 153 -12.42 -29.38 -18.53
CA SER A 153 -11.47 -28.48 -19.17
C SER A 153 -10.85 -29.12 -20.41
N THR A 154 -10.64 -28.31 -21.46
CA THR A 154 -9.91 -28.70 -22.68
C THR A 154 -8.44 -29.01 -22.38
N TYR A 155 -7.92 -28.51 -21.26
CA TYR A 155 -6.54 -28.67 -20.81
C TYR A 155 -6.34 -29.93 -19.92
N ARG A 156 -7.39 -30.76 -19.76
CA ARG A 156 -7.26 -32.01 -19.00
C ARG A 156 -6.36 -32.99 -19.76
N ASP A 157 -5.32 -33.52 -19.07
CA ASP A 157 -4.38 -34.49 -19.61
C ASP A 157 -4.98 -35.89 -19.53
N ARG A 158 -5.50 -36.37 -20.68
CA ARG A 158 -6.13 -37.69 -20.83
C ARG A 158 -5.17 -38.80 -21.33
N GLU A 159 -3.97 -38.43 -21.79
CA GLU A 159 -3.06 -39.39 -22.41
C GLU A 159 -2.41 -40.31 -21.38
N ILE A 160 -2.04 -39.78 -20.22
CA ILE A 160 -1.45 -40.60 -19.13
C ILE A 160 -2.48 -41.54 -18.53
N GLU A 161 -3.77 -41.18 -18.55
CA GLU A 161 -4.87 -42.05 -18.11
C GLU A 161 -5.03 -43.27 -19.06
N ARG A 162 -4.86 -43.05 -20.38
CA ARG A 162 -4.91 -44.13 -21.39
C ARG A 162 -3.68 -45.07 -21.31
N GLY A 163 -2.50 -44.54 -21.01
CA GLY A 163 -1.26 -45.29 -20.86
C GLY A 163 -1.28 -46.26 -19.70
N LYS A 164 -1.87 -45.89 -18.56
CA LYS A 164 -2.07 -46.78 -17.40
C LYS A 164 -3.05 -47.94 -17.68
N ARG A 165 -4.06 -47.73 -18.52
CA ARG A 165 -5.01 -48.80 -18.94
C ARG A 165 -4.38 -49.81 -19.92
N ARG A 166 -3.32 -49.43 -20.64
CA ARG A 166 -2.63 -50.35 -21.58
C ARG A 166 -1.52 -51.19 -20.99
N SER A 167 -0.98 -50.84 -19.82
CA SER A 167 0.12 -51.53 -19.16
C SER A 167 -0.31 -52.48 -18.02
N GLY A 168 -1.60 -52.60 -17.74
CA GLY A 168 -2.13 -53.50 -16.73
C GLY A 168 -2.57 -54.82 -17.34
N GLY A 169 -1.77 -55.88 -17.16
CA GLY A 169 -2.17 -57.26 -17.43
C GLY A 169 -3.27 -57.74 -16.48
N GLU A 170 -4.05 -58.70 -16.98
CA GLU A 170 -5.12 -59.50 -16.39
C GLU A 170 -5.79 -58.99 -15.11
N GLU A 171 -7.03 -58.57 -15.28
CA GLU A 171 -7.91 -58.11 -14.22
C GLU A 171 -8.45 -59.25 -13.39
N ILE A 172 -8.19 -59.20 -12.08
CA ILE A 172 -8.98 -59.92 -11.08
C ILE A 172 -10.23 -59.08 -10.81
N GLU A 173 -11.40 -59.53 -11.23
CA GLU A 173 -12.72 -58.96 -10.92
C GLU A 173 -13.01 -59.09 -9.41
N GLY A 174 -12.77 -58.10 -8.65
CA GLY A 174 -13.14 -58.03 -7.24
C GLY A 174 -12.44 -56.88 -6.53
N GLU A 175 -13.16 -55.83 -6.29
CA GLU A 175 -12.82 -54.59 -5.55
C GLU A 175 -12.52 -53.35 -6.38
N ARG A 176 -13.42 -52.97 -7.28
CA ARG A 176 -13.51 -51.56 -7.77
C ARG A 176 -14.47 -50.77 -6.91
N ARG A 177 -14.09 -50.42 -5.67
CA ARG A 177 -14.70 -49.32 -4.90
C ARG A 177 -13.70 -48.18 -4.81
N GLY A 178 -13.91 -47.12 -5.67
CA GLY A 178 -13.58 -45.77 -5.32
C GLY A 178 -12.13 -45.29 -5.44
N ILE A 179 -11.36 -45.64 -6.49
CA ILE A 179 -10.20 -44.83 -6.84
C ILE A 179 -10.74 -43.56 -7.50
N LYS A 180 -10.84 -42.44 -6.73
CA LYS A 180 -11.09 -41.11 -7.31
C LYS A 180 -9.94 -40.85 -8.28
N GLU A 181 -10.24 -40.76 -9.58
CA GLU A 181 -9.26 -40.38 -10.60
C GLU A 181 -8.78 -38.96 -10.26
N ASP A 182 -7.47 -38.80 -10.04
CA ASP A 182 -6.85 -37.48 -9.82
C ASP A 182 -6.93 -36.67 -11.10
N VAL A 183 -7.59 -35.52 -11.06
CA VAL A 183 -7.68 -34.62 -12.19
C VAL A 183 -6.30 -34.03 -12.47
N ARG A 184 -5.84 -34.09 -13.73
CA ARG A 184 -4.55 -33.54 -14.17
C ARG A 184 -4.77 -32.49 -15.26
N ILE A 185 -4.12 -31.35 -15.14
CA ILE A 185 -4.22 -30.22 -16.07
C ILE A 185 -2.86 -29.90 -16.66
N ASN A 186 -2.79 -29.75 -17.97
CA ASN A 186 -1.59 -29.32 -18.68
C ASN A 186 -1.49 -27.80 -18.66
N LEU A 187 -0.76 -27.24 -17.68
CA LEU A 187 -0.63 -25.80 -17.49
C LEU A 187 0.19 -25.14 -18.63
N LYS A 188 1.14 -25.87 -19.19
CA LYS A 188 1.95 -25.38 -20.32
C LYS A 188 1.06 -25.08 -21.54
N GLN A 189 0.08 -25.92 -21.81
CA GLN A 189 -0.86 -25.72 -22.89
C GLN A 189 -1.74 -24.48 -22.64
N VAL A 190 -2.21 -24.26 -21.39
CA VAL A 190 -2.94 -23.03 -21.02
C VAL A 190 -2.13 -21.79 -21.37
N VAL A 191 -0.85 -21.76 -21.00
CA VAL A 191 0.05 -20.62 -21.25
C VAL A 191 0.24 -20.40 -22.75
N GLN A 192 0.38 -21.47 -23.54
CA GLN A 192 0.60 -21.41 -24.98
C GLN A 192 -0.63 -20.96 -25.75
N ASP A 193 -1.79 -21.57 -25.49
CA ASP A 193 -3.03 -21.31 -26.24
C ASP A 193 -3.54 -19.88 -26.00
N GLU A 194 -3.33 -19.35 -24.79
CA GLU A 194 -3.69 -17.98 -24.45
C GLU A 194 -2.56 -16.94 -24.66
N ASN A 195 -1.42 -17.38 -25.21
CA ASN A 195 -0.25 -16.52 -25.49
C ASN A 195 0.20 -15.70 -24.29
N LEU A 196 0.21 -16.32 -23.09
CA LEU A 196 0.57 -15.65 -21.85
C LEU A 196 2.09 -15.56 -21.70
N GLN A 197 2.60 -14.38 -21.29
CA GLN A 197 4.03 -14.12 -21.14
C GLN A 197 4.42 -13.97 -19.67
N GLY A 198 5.68 -14.29 -19.34
CA GLY A 198 6.27 -14.06 -18.01
C GLY A 198 5.96 -15.17 -17.00
N TYR A 199 5.34 -16.27 -17.42
CA TYR A 199 5.18 -17.48 -16.61
C TYR A 199 6.41 -18.36 -16.70
N ASP A 200 6.61 -19.20 -15.67
CA ASP A 200 7.75 -20.12 -15.61
C ASP A 200 7.65 -21.20 -16.72
N PRO A 201 8.67 -21.36 -17.56
CA PRO A 201 8.65 -22.35 -18.65
C PRO A 201 8.61 -23.80 -18.14
N SER A 202 8.89 -24.07 -16.85
CA SER A 202 8.81 -25.39 -16.23
C SER A 202 7.39 -25.77 -15.79
N LEU A 203 6.40 -24.88 -15.96
CA LEU A 203 5.00 -25.22 -15.76
C LEU A 203 4.61 -26.37 -16.70
N GLY A 204 4.34 -27.53 -16.11
CA GLY A 204 3.99 -28.77 -16.81
C GLY A 204 2.57 -29.21 -16.48
N THR A 205 2.37 -30.54 -16.43
CA THR A 205 1.10 -31.11 -15.96
C THR A 205 1.03 -31.06 -14.43
N CYS A 206 -0.06 -30.49 -13.92
CA CYS A 206 -0.34 -30.37 -12.48
C CYS A 206 -1.46 -31.31 -12.06
N THR A 207 -1.25 -32.10 -11.02
CA THR A 207 -2.31 -32.88 -10.36
C THR A 207 -3.08 -31.96 -9.41
N VAL A 208 -4.40 -31.91 -9.58
CA VAL A 208 -5.26 -31.03 -8.77
C VAL A 208 -5.49 -31.64 -7.40
N GLN A 209 -4.91 -31.04 -6.39
CA GLN A 209 -5.09 -31.40 -4.98
C GLN A 209 -6.27 -30.67 -4.36
N ARG A 210 -6.85 -31.19 -3.27
CA ARG A 210 -7.95 -30.54 -2.54
C ARG A 210 -7.62 -29.10 -2.12
N GLU A 211 -6.39 -28.87 -1.71
CA GLU A 211 -5.92 -27.52 -1.34
C GLU A 211 -6.05 -26.53 -2.51
N ALA A 212 -5.69 -26.95 -3.72
CA ALA A 212 -5.85 -26.12 -4.91
C ALA A 212 -7.34 -25.84 -5.19
N LEU A 213 -8.22 -26.83 -5.05
CA LEU A 213 -9.68 -26.65 -5.22
C LEU A 213 -10.24 -25.63 -4.21
N CYS A 214 -9.81 -25.69 -2.95
CA CYS A 214 -10.20 -24.73 -1.94
C CYS A 214 -9.77 -23.30 -2.33
N HIS A 215 -8.53 -23.12 -2.81
CA HIS A 215 -8.06 -21.82 -3.29
C HIS A 215 -8.88 -21.30 -4.49
N LEU A 216 -9.17 -22.18 -5.46
CA LEU A 216 -9.99 -21.84 -6.62
C LEU A 216 -11.41 -21.44 -6.23
N ALA A 217 -12.02 -22.18 -5.28
CA ALA A 217 -13.35 -21.91 -4.76
C ALA A 217 -13.42 -20.53 -4.08
N GLN A 218 -12.37 -20.15 -3.33
CA GLN A 218 -12.26 -18.82 -2.70
C GLN A 218 -12.08 -17.70 -3.73
N LEU A 219 -11.28 -17.91 -4.78
CA LEU A 219 -11.13 -16.96 -5.89
C LEU A 219 -12.45 -16.77 -6.65
N ASP A 220 -13.15 -17.84 -6.98
CA ASP A 220 -14.47 -17.82 -7.61
C ASP A 220 -15.48 -17.07 -6.74
N SER A 221 -15.47 -17.33 -5.43
CA SER A 221 -16.34 -16.64 -4.46
C SER A 221 -16.09 -15.15 -4.44
N ALA A 222 -14.84 -14.73 -4.38
CA ALA A 222 -14.46 -13.32 -4.27
C ALA A 222 -14.73 -12.51 -5.54
N THR A 223 -14.96 -13.17 -6.67
CA THR A 223 -15.27 -12.53 -7.97
C THR A 223 -16.71 -12.66 -8.40
N THR A 224 -17.57 -13.32 -7.60
CA THR A 224 -18.97 -13.61 -8.00
C THR A 224 -19.76 -12.35 -8.34
N ASP A 225 -19.54 -11.26 -7.60
CA ASP A 225 -20.27 -10.01 -7.76
C ASP A 225 -19.57 -9.02 -8.72
N PHE A 226 -18.48 -9.43 -9.33
CA PHE A 226 -17.70 -8.57 -10.23
C PHE A 226 -18.10 -8.75 -11.70
N PRO A 227 -18.13 -7.65 -12.48
CA PRO A 227 -18.30 -7.75 -13.92
C PRO A 227 -17.12 -8.49 -14.55
N ILE A 228 -17.40 -9.56 -15.29
CA ILE A 228 -16.39 -10.45 -15.86
C ILE A 228 -15.38 -9.71 -16.77
N SER A 229 -15.85 -8.69 -17.50
CA SER A 229 -15.06 -7.99 -18.51
C SER A 229 -14.04 -6.97 -17.99
N THR A 230 -14.12 -6.58 -16.71
CA THR A 230 -13.29 -5.49 -16.13
C THR A 230 -12.54 -5.89 -14.87
N THR A 231 -12.44 -7.21 -14.61
CA THR A 231 -11.82 -7.70 -13.38
C THR A 231 -10.34 -8.01 -13.58
N THR A 232 -9.49 -7.39 -12.77
CA THR A 232 -8.06 -7.73 -12.65
C THR A 232 -7.81 -8.43 -11.32
N ALA A 233 -7.13 -9.57 -11.35
CA ALA A 233 -6.69 -10.28 -10.15
C ALA A 233 -5.19 -10.05 -9.91
N LEU A 234 -4.85 -9.45 -8.78
CA LEU A 234 -3.49 -9.24 -8.30
C LEU A 234 -3.14 -10.32 -7.26
N HIS A 235 -2.23 -11.21 -7.60
CA HIS A 235 -1.74 -12.24 -6.68
C HIS A 235 -0.49 -11.72 -5.98
N VAL A 236 -0.62 -11.31 -4.72
CA VAL A 236 0.48 -10.78 -3.90
C VAL A 236 1.11 -11.93 -3.12
N THR A 237 2.26 -12.39 -3.57
CA THR A 237 2.90 -13.60 -3.04
C THR A 237 4.38 -13.40 -2.73
N SER A 238 4.94 -14.27 -1.87
CA SER A 238 6.38 -14.30 -1.63
C SER A 238 7.12 -14.90 -2.82
N CYS A 239 8.39 -14.55 -3.00
CA CYS A 239 9.24 -15.16 -4.04
C CYS A 239 9.42 -16.68 -3.85
N GLN A 240 9.22 -17.20 -2.64
CA GLN A 240 9.30 -18.63 -2.35
C GLN A 240 8.06 -19.39 -2.84
N ASP A 241 6.90 -18.74 -2.83
CA ASP A 241 5.62 -19.32 -3.21
C ASP A 241 5.22 -19.00 -4.66
N GLU A 242 6.07 -18.27 -5.40
CA GLU A 242 5.76 -17.79 -6.74
C GLU A 242 5.34 -18.90 -7.70
N PHE A 243 6.13 -19.98 -7.78
CA PHE A 243 5.85 -21.09 -8.69
C PHE A 243 4.49 -21.73 -8.40
N ARG A 244 4.20 -21.96 -7.12
CA ARG A 244 2.91 -22.51 -6.68
C ARG A 244 1.75 -21.58 -7.02
N GLN A 245 1.95 -20.25 -6.88
CA GLN A 245 0.94 -19.27 -7.24
C GLN A 245 0.69 -19.22 -8.75
N GLN A 246 1.74 -19.38 -9.55
CA GLN A 246 1.59 -19.51 -11.01
C GLN A 246 0.78 -20.75 -11.38
N GLN A 247 1.01 -21.89 -10.72
CA GLN A 247 0.18 -23.10 -10.91
C GLN A 247 -1.29 -22.81 -10.57
N THR A 248 -1.57 -22.20 -9.42
CA THR A 248 -2.95 -21.85 -9.00
C THR A 248 -3.61 -20.89 -10.00
N ALA A 249 -2.88 -19.88 -10.49
CA ALA A 249 -3.37 -18.94 -11.49
C ALA A 249 -3.77 -19.65 -12.80
N MET A 250 -2.95 -20.60 -13.27
CA MET A 250 -3.25 -21.37 -14.49
C MET A 250 -4.38 -22.38 -14.27
N LEU A 251 -4.47 -23.00 -13.12
CA LEU A 251 -5.61 -23.85 -12.77
C LEU A 251 -6.91 -23.04 -12.75
N TRP A 252 -6.89 -21.84 -12.18
CA TRP A 252 -8.07 -20.95 -12.21
C TRP A 252 -8.45 -20.57 -13.63
N ARG A 253 -7.46 -20.29 -14.48
CA ARG A 253 -7.70 -20.03 -15.91
C ARG A 253 -8.33 -21.23 -16.61
N ALA A 254 -7.84 -22.43 -16.31
CA ALA A 254 -8.36 -23.68 -16.89
C ALA A 254 -9.82 -24.00 -16.45
N THR A 255 -10.36 -23.38 -15.40
CA THR A 255 -11.79 -23.45 -15.05
C THR A 255 -12.69 -22.55 -15.89
N GLY A 256 -12.11 -21.73 -16.81
CA GLY A 256 -12.83 -20.77 -17.63
C GLY A 256 -12.87 -19.36 -17.03
N ALA A 257 -12.06 -19.07 -15.99
CA ALA A 257 -11.96 -17.72 -15.44
C ALA A 257 -11.33 -16.74 -16.45
N THR A 258 -11.98 -15.60 -16.67
CA THR A 258 -11.58 -14.60 -17.67
C THR A 258 -10.85 -13.39 -17.09
N ALA A 259 -10.74 -13.29 -15.75
CA ALA A 259 -10.03 -12.20 -15.09
C ALA A 259 -8.58 -12.07 -15.57
N VAL A 260 -8.13 -10.83 -15.78
CA VAL A 260 -6.71 -10.56 -16.08
C VAL A 260 -5.90 -10.82 -14.82
N GLN A 261 -4.97 -11.77 -14.89
CA GLN A 261 -4.17 -12.17 -13.72
C GLN A 261 -2.78 -11.53 -13.76
N ARG A 262 -2.36 -10.95 -12.63
CA ARG A 262 -1.06 -10.31 -12.44
C ARG A 262 -0.41 -10.81 -11.15
N LEU A 263 0.90 -10.95 -11.16
CA LEU A 263 1.71 -11.44 -10.03
C LEU A 263 2.52 -10.29 -9.45
N VAL A 264 2.34 -10.02 -8.16
CA VAL A 264 3.16 -9.10 -7.36
C VAL A 264 4.06 -9.95 -6.47
N ILE A 265 5.32 -10.07 -6.87
CA ILE A 265 6.29 -10.95 -6.20
C ILE A 265 7.06 -10.17 -5.15
N CYS A 266 6.97 -10.60 -3.89
CA CYS A 266 7.60 -9.95 -2.76
C CYS A 266 8.91 -10.62 -2.38
N GLY A 267 9.97 -9.84 -2.23
CA GLY A 267 11.27 -10.31 -1.78
C GLY A 267 11.25 -10.77 -0.31
N PRO A 268 12.24 -11.58 0.09
CA PRO A 268 12.28 -12.20 1.41
C PRO A 268 12.53 -11.17 2.52
N VAL A 269 12.09 -11.51 3.73
CA VAL A 269 12.43 -10.78 4.96
C VAL A 269 13.47 -11.59 5.73
N LYS A 270 14.58 -10.95 6.10
CA LYS A 270 15.72 -11.55 6.80
C LYS A 270 15.83 -10.98 8.21
N THR A 271 16.04 -11.85 9.18
CA THR A 271 16.31 -11.52 10.59
C THR A 271 17.62 -12.19 10.99
N PRO A 272 18.77 -11.51 10.86
CA PRO A 272 20.08 -12.11 11.12
C PRO A 272 20.18 -12.68 12.55
N GLY A 273 20.51 -13.97 12.65
CA GLY A 273 20.74 -14.66 13.92
C GLY A 273 19.50 -15.10 14.70
N ILE A 274 18.30 -14.71 14.32
CA ILE A 274 17.05 -15.05 15.05
C ILE A 274 15.97 -15.40 14.04
N GLN A 275 15.35 -16.58 14.18
CA GLN A 275 14.12 -16.90 13.46
C GLN A 275 12.92 -16.38 14.26
N MET A 276 11.99 -15.72 13.58
CA MET A 276 10.85 -15.06 14.22
C MET A 276 9.61 -15.15 13.32
N ASN A 277 8.46 -15.39 13.91
CA ASN A 277 7.16 -15.33 13.26
C ASN A 277 6.49 -13.94 13.43
N ALA A 278 5.32 -13.75 12.81
CA ALA A 278 4.61 -12.47 12.83
C ALA A 278 4.16 -12.07 14.26
N ALA A 279 3.70 -13.01 15.07
CA ALA A 279 3.27 -12.75 16.45
C ALA A 279 4.46 -12.28 17.32
N GLN A 280 5.57 -12.98 17.25
CA GLN A 280 6.79 -12.62 18.00
C GLN A 280 7.32 -11.25 17.58
N TYR A 281 7.27 -10.93 16.29
CA TYR A 281 7.70 -9.63 15.77
C TYR A 281 6.81 -8.49 16.29
N LEU A 282 5.48 -8.66 16.28
CA LEU A 282 4.55 -7.70 16.87
C LEU A 282 4.84 -7.47 18.35
N GLN A 283 5.02 -8.54 19.14
CA GLN A 283 5.30 -8.46 20.58
C GLN A 283 6.63 -7.75 20.86
N LEU A 284 7.68 -8.06 20.09
CA LEU A 284 8.97 -7.39 20.18
C LEU A 284 8.83 -5.88 19.94
N ARG A 285 8.20 -5.48 18.83
CA ARG A 285 8.04 -4.05 18.50
C ARG A 285 7.14 -3.32 19.50
N LYS A 286 6.08 -3.98 19.99
CA LYS A 286 5.22 -3.43 21.04
C LYS A 286 5.97 -3.19 22.34
N ALA A 287 6.78 -4.14 22.80
CA ALA A 287 7.60 -4.01 24.00
C ALA A 287 8.62 -2.86 23.87
N GLN A 288 9.37 -2.83 22.76
CA GLN A 288 10.34 -1.76 22.48
C GLN A 288 9.67 -0.37 22.41
N MET A 289 8.45 -0.29 21.86
CA MET A 289 7.71 0.97 21.80
C MET A 289 7.26 1.42 23.19
N LYS A 290 6.80 0.49 24.01
CA LYS A 290 6.41 0.77 25.40
C LYS A 290 7.61 1.27 26.21
N ASP A 291 8.73 0.54 26.18
CA ASP A 291 9.97 0.91 26.87
C ASP A 291 10.45 2.31 26.45
N ALA A 292 10.44 2.60 25.15
CA ALA A 292 10.84 3.91 24.62
C ALA A 292 9.90 5.04 25.05
N SER A 293 8.60 4.76 25.20
CA SER A 293 7.61 5.72 25.66
C SER A 293 7.77 5.98 27.16
N GLU A 294 7.96 4.95 27.96
CA GLU A 294 8.21 5.07 29.40
C GLU A 294 9.50 5.84 29.70
N MET A 295 10.58 5.59 28.95
CA MET A 295 11.84 6.36 29.08
C MET A 295 11.66 7.85 28.79
N LYS A 296 10.73 8.22 27.88
CA LYS A 296 10.56 9.61 27.47
C LYS A 296 9.55 10.37 28.32
N TYR A 297 8.47 9.72 28.71
CA TYR A 297 7.30 10.34 29.34
C TYR A 297 7.08 9.89 30.78
N GLY A 298 7.85 8.91 31.29
CA GLY A 298 7.76 8.40 32.67
C GLY A 298 6.38 7.83 33.00
N ASP A 299 5.93 8.11 34.22
CA ASP A 299 4.65 7.60 34.77
C ASP A 299 3.39 8.14 34.05
N GLN A 300 3.55 9.03 33.05
CA GLN A 300 2.43 9.50 32.23
C GLN A 300 1.96 8.44 31.22
N VAL A 301 2.76 7.37 31.00
CA VAL A 301 2.48 6.30 30.02
C VAL A 301 1.56 5.26 30.63
N GLU A 302 0.39 5.69 31.14
CA GLU A 302 -0.62 4.79 31.71
C GLU A 302 -2.02 5.10 31.16
N GLY A 303 -2.85 4.06 31.06
CA GLY A 303 -4.25 4.13 30.65
C GLY A 303 -4.49 3.85 29.17
N GLN A 304 -5.78 3.71 28.83
CA GLN A 304 -6.26 3.29 27.50
C GLN A 304 -5.73 4.15 26.34
N THR A 305 -5.61 5.45 26.55
CA THR A 305 -5.10 6.39 25.52
C THR A 305 -3.67 6.07 25.11
N TRP A 306 -2.81 5.72 26.08
CA TRP A 306 -1.44 5.32 25.79
C TRP A 306 -1.35 3.95 25.12
N ASP A 307 -2.20 3.00 25.53
CA ASP A 307 -2.28 1.70 24.87
C ASP A 307 -2.63 1.84 23.39
N ASP A 308 -3.57 2.72 23.06
CA ASP A 308 -3.95 3.01 21.67
C ASP A 308 -2.81 3.70 20.91
N ILE A 309 -2.11 4.66 21.51
CA ILE A 309 -0.93 5.30 20.93
C ILE A 309 0.18 4.27 20.66
N ILE A 310 0.52 3.43 21.63
CA ILE A 310 1.54 2.39 21.48
C ILE A 310 1.15 1.41 20.35
N LYS A 311 -0.13 1.02 20.27
CA LYS A 311 -0.64 0.16 19.20
C LYS A 311 -0.42 0.79 17.82
N VAL A 312 -0.82 2.04 17.64
CA VAL A 312 -0.66 2.75 16.36
C VAL A 312 0.82 2.93 16.01
N MET A 313 1.65 3.32 16.97
CA MET A 313 3.09 3.49 16.79
C MET A 313 3.79 2.17 16.43
N THR A 314 3.37 1.06 17.04
CA THR A 314 3.86 -0.28 16.73
C THR A 314 3.49 -0.67 15.29
N SER A 315 2.23 -0.47 14.90
CA SER A 315 1.78 -0.73 13.53
C SER A 315 2.55 0.14 12.52
N ALA A 316 2.74 1.43 12.81
CA ALA A 316 3.53 2.34 11.97
C ALA A 316 4.97 1.84 11.81
N THR A 317 5.62 1.42 12.91
CA THR A 317 6.99 0.87 12.86
C THR A 317 7.07 -0.33 11.93
N MET A 318 6.19 -1.31 12.12
CA MET A 318 6.18 -2.54 11.32
C MET A 318 5.89 -2.26 9.84
N ARG A 319 4.92 -1.38 9.54
CA ARG A 319 4.61 -0.99 8.15
C ARG A 319 5.78 -0.29 7.48
N PHE A 320 6.42 0.67 8.13
CA PHE A 320 7.56 1.38 7.55
C PHE A 320 8.77 0.48 7.37
N GLU A 321 9.07 -0.43 8.30
CA GLU A 321 10.17 -1.39 8.17
C GLU A 321 9.96 -2.36 6.99
N LEU A 322 8.73 -2.82 6.75
CA LEU A 322 8.43 -3.82 5.73
C LEU A 322 8.04 -3.22 4.36
N LEU A 323 7.54 -1.97 4.32
CA LEU A 323 7.06 -1.32 3.09
C LEU A 323 8.03 -0.28 2.51
N SER A 324 9.01 0.25 3.26
CA SER A 324 9.93 1.29 2.75
C SER A 324 10.94 0.79 1.70
N THR A 325 10.98 -0.50 1.46
CA THR A 325 11.86 -1.14 0.46
C THR A 325 11.02 -1.64 -0.71
N VAL A 326 11.52 -1.46 -1.93
CA VAL A 326 10.89 -1.99 -3.15
C VAL A 326 10.42 -3.43 -2.92
N HIS A 327 9.19 -3.75 -3.31
CA HIS A 327 8.57 -5.03 -2.94
C HIS A 327 9.37 -6.26 -3.39
N THR A 328 10.08 -6.19 -4.53
CA THR A 328 10.92 -7.28 -5.05
C THR A 328 12.24 -7.46 -4.29
N SER A 329 12.69 -6.42 -3.57
CA SER A 329 13.98 -6.45 -2.88
C SER A 329 13.87 -7.08 -1.49
N PRO A 330 14.95 -7.76 -1.00
CA PRO A 330 14.96 -8.27 0.36
C PRO A 330 14.91 -7.16 1.41
N VAL A 331 14.23 -7.42 2.52
CA VAL A 331 14.23 -6.56 3.72
C VAL A 331 15.05 -7.25 4.80
N THR A 332 15.96 -6.51 5.42
CA THR A 332 16.69 -6.98 6.61
C THR A 332 16.18 -6.21 7.83
N LEU A 333 15.64 -6.93 8.80
CA LEU A 333 15.13 -6.36 10.04
C LEU A 333 16.20 -6.48 11.14
N ASP A 334 16.43 -5.38 11.83
CA ASP A 334 17.17 -5.40 13.09
C ASP A 334 16.20 -5.75 14.22
N VAL A 335 16.34 -6.95 14.76
CA VAL A 335 15.47 -7.53 15.79
C VAL A 335 16.21 -7.76 17.13
N GLN A 336 17.41 -7.20 17.29
CA GLN A 336 18.14 -7.31 18.56
C GLN A 336 17.41 -6.49 19.63
N ARG A 337 17.29 -7.05 20.83
CA ARG A 337 16.60 -6.40 21.96
C ARG A 337 17.25 -5.08 22.37
N ASP A 338 18.58 -4.98 22.23
CA ASP A 338 19.36 -3.79 22.59
C ASP A 338 19.35 -2.70 21.51
N SER A 339 18.95 -3.02 20.27
CA SER A 339 18.65 -2.03 19.26
C SER A 339 17.28 -1.40 19.57
N GLY A 340 17.26 -0.44 20.51
CA GLY A 340 16.03 0.29 20.84
C GLY A 340 15.38 0.84 19.56
N VAL A 341 14.07 0.81 19.48
CA VAL A 341 13.36 1.55 18.42
C VAL A 341 13.85 2.99 18.53
N SER A 342 14.68 3.41 17.58
CA SER A 342 15.23 4.75 17.62
C SER A 342 14.09 5.76 17.44
N THR A 343 13.53 6.22 18.54
CA THR A 343 12.57 7.34 18.57
C THR A 343 13.20 8.64 18.07
N LYS A 344 14.54 8.69 18.02
CA LYS A 344 15.33 9.84 17.57
C LYS A 344 15.91 9.70 16.17
N GLY A 345 15.81 8.52 15.53
CA GLY A 345 16.35 8.31 14.18
C GLY A 345 15.42 8.87 13.11
N PRO A 346 15.93 9.63 12.11
CA PRO A 346 15.10 10.20 11.03
C PRO A 346 14.64 9.15 9.99
N ARG A 347 14.46 7.88 10.37
CA ARG A 347 14.26 6.76 9.45
C ARG A 347 13.19 5.80 9.95
N GLY A 348 11.94 6.20 10.07
CA GLY A 348 10.92 5.21 10.41
C GLY A 348 9.54 5.78 10.66
N GLY A 349 8.56 4.91 10.84
CA GLY A 349 7.18 5.25 11.10
C GLY A 349 7.00 6.16 12.32
N VAL A 350 7.74 5.88 13.40
CA VAL A 350 7.71 6.69 14.62
C VAL A 350 8.06 8.16 14.37
N PHE A 351 9.08 8.42 13.56
CA PHE A 351 9.47 9.78 13.22
C PHE A 351 8.42 10.52 12.40
N VAL A 352 7.77 9.80 11.48
CA VAL A 352 6.64 10.33 10.71
C VAL A 352 5.47 10.67 11.63
N MET A 353 5.08 9.74 12.50
CA MET A 353 3.98 9.92 13.45
C MET A 353 4.24 11.07 14.43
N TYR A 354 5.49 11.21 14.90
CA TYR A 354 5.92 12.32 15.75
C TYR A 354 5.72 13.68 15.06
N ASN A 355 6.09 13.79 13.77
CA ASN A 355 5.90 15.05 13.04
C ASN A 355 4.43 15.34 12.76
N CYS A 356 3.60 14.30 12.56
CA CYS A 356 2.15 14.46 12.48
C CYS A 356 1.56 15.00 13.80
N ALA A 357 1.94 14.42 14.94
CA ALA A 357 1.51 14.89 16.27
C ALA A 357 1.97 16.32 16.57
N ARG A 358 3.19 16.69 16.14
CA ARG A 358 3.72 18.04 16.28
C ARG A 358 2.84 19.09 15.56
N LEU A 359 2.35 18.74 14.36
CA LEU A 359 1.40 19.60 13.64
C LEU A 359 0.08 19.74 14.40
N HIS A 360 -0.43 18.66 14.95
CA HIS A 360 -1.65 18.70 15.76
C HIS A 360 -1.47 19.64 16.97
N THR A 361 -0.39 19.46 17.73
CA THR A 361 -0.05 20.31 18.89
C THR A 361 0.06 21.79 18.51
N LEU A 362 0.66 22.10 17.36
CA LEU A 362 0.75 23.49 16.86
C LEU A 362 -0.63 24.11 16.69
N PHE A 363 -1.55 23.40 16.01
CA PHE A 363 -2.90 23.91 15.77
C PHE A 363 -3.73 24.00 17.06
N SER A 364 -3.64 23.01 17.95
CA SER A 364 -4.27 23.09 19.27
C SER A 364 -3.76 24.28 20.10
N SER A 365 -2.47 24.59 20.00
CA SER A 365 -1.90 25.76 20.67
C SER A 365 -2.39 27.07 20.06
N TYR A 366 -2.53 27.12 18.73
CA TYR A 366 -3.10 28.27 18.04
C TYR A 366 -4.58 28.48 18.42
N GLU A 367 -5.41 27.41 18.38
CA GLU A 367 -6.83 27.44 18.75
C GLU A 367 -7.04 27.95 20.19
N LYS A 368 -6.25 27.44 21.14
CA LYS A 368 -6.24 27.95 22.52
C LYS A 368 -5.85 29.44 22.60
N GLY A 369 -4.90 29.87 21.77
CA GLY A 369 -4.51 31.29 21.69
C GLY A 369 -5.63 32.16 21.15
N VAL A 370 -6.42 31.68 20.20
CA VAL A 370 -7.62 32.38 19.69
C VAL A 370 -8.70 32.45 20.77
N GLU A 371 -9.00 31.35 21.47
CA GLU A 371 -9.96 31.35 22.59
C GLU A 371 -9.58 32.30 23.72
N GLN A 372 -8.28 32.49 23.96
CA GLN A 372 -7.76 33.43 24.95
C GLN A 372 -7.68 34.87 24.46
N GLY A 373 -8.03 35.16 23.20
CA GLY A 373 -7.95 36.48 22.58
C GLY A 373 -6.53 36.94 22.27
N LEU A 374 -5.53 36.05 22.29
CA LEU A 374 -4.15 36.35 21.94
C LEU A 374 -3.96 36.47 20.43
N TYR A 375 -4.60 35.60 19.67
CA TYR A 375 -4.53 35.58 18.21
C TYR A 375 -5.91 35.81 17.60
N PRO A 376 -6.03 36.55 16.50
CA PRO A 376 -7.27 36.57 15.72
C PRO A 376 -7.45 35.29 14.92
N GLU A 377 -8.67 35.03 14.46
CA GLU A 377 -8.95 33.97 13.53
C GLU A 377 -8.21 34.15 12.20
N ILE A 378 -7.86 33.05 11.52
CA ILE A 378 -7.21 33.09 10.21
C ILE A 378 -8.20 33.71 9.20
N PRO A 379 -7.86 34.84 8.56
CA PRO A 379 -8.70 35.47 7.56
C PRO A 379 -8.79 34.61 6.30
N GLY A 380 -9.73 34.94 5.41
CA GLY A 380 -9.85 34.24 4.13
C GLY A 380 -8.55 34.30 3.32
N GLY A 381 -8.20 33.18 2.65
CA GLY A 381 -6.94 33.08 1.92
C GLY A 381 -6.73 34.15 0.83
N THR A 382 -7.83 34.80 0.35
CA THR A 382 -7.77 35.89 -0.60
C THR A 382 -7.29 37.20 0.02
N GLU A 383 -7.39 37.36 1.34
CA GLU A 383 -6.99 38.56 2.09
C GLU A 383 -5.51 38.52 2.51
N LEU A 384 -4.85 37.37 2.40
CA LEU A 384 -3.48 37.16 2.84
C LEU A 384 -2.47 37.57 1.76
N ASP A 385 -1.38 38.20 2.19
CA ASP A 385 -0.23 38.47 1.35
C ASP A 385 0.84 37.38 1.49
N PHE A 386 0.85 36.45 0.52
CA PHE A 386 1.79 35.35 0.48
C PHE A 386 3.25 35.76 0.17
N SER A 387 3.51 37.04 -0.12
CA SER A 387 4.88 37.55 -0.21
C SER A 387 5.64 37.48 1.12
N ALA A 388 4.92 37.28 2.22
CA ALA A 388 5.48 37.02 3.54
C ALA A 388 6.20 35.66 3.68
N LEU A 389 5.90 34.68 2.80
CA LEU A 389 6.58 33.37 2.76
C LEU A 389 7.89 33.49 1.97
N LYS A 390 8.97 33.82 2.66
CA LYS A 390 10.30 34.12 2.08
C LYS A 390 11.33 33.01 2.30
N GLU A 391 11.07 32.09 3.23
CA GLU A 391 12.01 31.03 3.57
C GLU A 391 12.05 29.95 2.48
N GLU A 392 13.25 29.48 2.13
CA GLU A 392 13.41 28.39 1.16
C GLU A 392 12.74 27.08 1.65
N GLY A 393 12.68 26.87 2.97
CA GLY A 393 11.96 25.73 3.54
C GLY A 393 10.45 25.77 3.26
N GLU A 394 9.84 26.94 3.19
CA GLU A 394 8.41 27.11 2.85
C GLU A 394 8.16 26.72 1.40
N TRP A 395 9.05 27.16 0.50
CA TRP A 395 8.99 26.81 -0.92
C TRP A 395 9.25 25.31 -1.15
N LEU A 396 10.24 24.75 -0.47
CA LEU A 396 10.57 23.32 -0.55
C LEU A 396 9.38 22.45 -0.12
N LEU A 397 8.71 22.78 0.98
CA LEU A 397 7.53 22.04 1.46
C LEU A 397 6.37 22.09 0.46
N LEU A 398 6.15 23.25 -0.18
CA LEU A 398 5.13 23.39 -1.22
C LEU A 398 5.50 22.59 -2.48
N PHE A 399 6.68 22.90 -3.05
CA PHE A 399 7.07 22.47 -4.38
C PHE A 399 7.43 20.97 -4.45
N ASN A 400 8.17 20.46 -3.45
CA ASN A 400 8.62 19.07 -3.45
C ASN A 400 7.62 18.10 -2.85
N TYR A 401 6.62 18.58 -2.09
CA TYR A 401 5.71 17.67 -1.38
C TYR A 401 4.24 17.95 -1.68
N LEU A 402 3.72 19.16 -1.52
CA LEU A 402 2.30 19.42 -1.72
C LEU A 402 1.90 19.26 -3.20
N ILE A 403 2.65 19.87 -4.10
CA ILE A 403 2.32 19.87 -5.54
C ILE A 403 2.39 18.47 -6.15
N PRO A 404 3.46 17.65 -5.94
CA PRO A 404 3.59 16.35 -6.62
C PRO A 404 2.82 15.22 -5.94
N PHE A 405 2.17 15.45 -4.80
CA PHE A 405 1.55 14.37 -4.03
C PHE A 405 0.40 13.68 -4.75
N SER A 406 -0.40 14.41 -5.52
CA SER A 406 -1.47 13.85 -6.34
C SER A 406 -0.95 12.82 -7.36
N GLU A 407 0.18 13.11 -8.01
CA GLU A 407 0.83 12.20 -8.95
C GLU A 407 1.38 10.95 -8.24
N LEU A 408 1.97 11.12 -7.05
CA LEU A 408 2.45 10.00 -6.25
C LEU A 408 1.32 9.02 -5.90
N LEU A 409 0.14 9.53 -5.58
CA LEU A 409 -1.04 8.70 -5.31
C LEU A 409 -1.57 7.97 -6.56
N ASP A 410 -1.29 8.49 -7.75
CA ASP A 410 -1.81 7.98 -9.02
C ASP A 410 -1.00 6.80 -9.60
N GLN A 411 0.25 6.67 -9.20
CA GLN A 411 1.21 5.74 -9.83
C GLN A 411 0.80 4.26 -9.77
N SER A 412 0.17 3.81 -8.68
CA SER A 412 -0.22 2.39 -8.55
C SER A 412 -1.30 1.97 -9.54
N GLY A 413 -2.22 2.87 -9.89
CA GLY A 413 -3.29 2.59 -10.86
C GLY A 413 -2.81 2.66 -12.31
N GLN A 414 -1.87 3.55 -12.61
CA GLN A 414 -1.31 3.67 -13.95
C GLN A 414 -0.72 2.35 -14.46
N ILE A 415 -0.11 1.56 -13.56
CA ILE A 415 0.50 0.28 -13.91
C ILE A 415 -0.55 -0.77 -14.32
N LEU A 416 -1.77 -0.69 -13.78
CA LEU A 416 -2.86 -1.60 -14.14
C LEU A 416 -3.47 -1.28 -15.52
N GLU A 417 -3.35 -0.03 -15.98
CA GLU A 417 -3.84 0.41 -17.28
C GLU A 417 -2.94 -0.01 -18.46
N HIS A 418 -1.68 -0.37 -18.17
CA HIS A 418 -0.79 -0.82 -19.24
C HIS A 418 -1.16 -2.24 -19.67
N GLU A 419 -1.64 -2.38 -20.89
CA GLU A 419 -1.99 -3.64 -21.57
C GLU A 419 -0.76 -4.52 -21.89
N GLY A 420 0.20 -4.62 -20.99
CA GLY A 420 1.29 -5.57 -21.14
C GLY A 420 0.83 -6.99 -20.83
N SER A 421 1.09 -7.95 -21.72
CA SER A 421 0.76 -9.38 -21.52
C SER A 421 1.62 -10.09 -20.47
N THR A 422 2.48 -9.37 -19.77
CA THR A 422 3.39 -9.97 -18.78
C THR A 422 2.70 -10.28 -17.46
N ALA A 423 2.89 -11.50 -16.97
CA ALA A 423 2.31 -11.95 -15.69
C ALA A 423 2.78 -11.12 -14.48
N ARG A 424 4.08 -10.73 -14.45
CA ARG A 424 4.66 -9.98 -13.33
C ARG A 424 4.46 -8.49 -13.49
N VAL A 425 4.07 -7.82 -12.40
CA VAL A 425 3.98 -6.36 -12.31
C VAL A 425 4.90 -5.82 -11.23
N ASN A 426 5.55 -4.71 -11.54
CA ASN A 426 6.40 -3.98 -10.60
C ASN A 426 5.66 -2.74 -10.10
N LEU A 427 5.13 -2.83 -8.89
CA LEU A 427 4.44 -1.75 -8.21
C LEU A 427 5.42 -0.98 -7.31
N ARG A 428 5.22 0.32 -7.20
CA ARG A 428 6.06 1.18 -6.36
C ARG A 428 5.45 1.37 -4.98
N THR A 429 5.24 0.28 -4.27
CA THR A 429 4.58 0.26 -2.95
C THR A 429 5.37 0.97 -1.85
N GLU A 430 6.67 1.18 -2.05
CA GLU A 430 7.56 1.83 -1.10
C GLU A 430 7.49 3.37 -1.12
N GLN A 431 6.89 3.95 -2.15
CA GLN A 431 7.03 5.39 -2.40
C GLN A 431 6.35 6.24 -1.33
N VAL A 432 5.16 5.85 -0.85
CA VAL A 432 4.45 6.62 0.19
C VAL A 432 5.26 6.66 1.49
N CYS A 433 5.84 5.52 1.90
CA CYS A 433 6.69 5.48 3.10
C CYS A 433 7.94 6.36 2.93
N ARG A 434 8.61 6.27 1.78
CA ARG A 434 9.81 7.09 1.49
C ARG A 434 9.48 8.57 1.42
N PHE A 435 8.36 8.91 0.78
CA PHE A 435 7.86 10.27 0.70
C PHE A 435 7.60 10.86 2.09
N LEU A 436 6.87 10.16 2.96
CA LEU A 436 6.58 10.59 4.32
C LEU A 436 7.84 10.77 5.17
N VAL A 437 8.83 9.88 5.02
CA VAL A 437 10.12 10.00 5.71
C VAL A 437 10.88 11.24 5.24
N SER A 438 10.93 11.50 3.93
CA SER A 438 11.60 12.68 3.36
C SER A 438 10.90 13.97 3.77
N LEU A 439 9.57 14.01 3.65
CA LEU A 439 8.73 15.12 4.13
C LEU A 439 9.00 15.41 5.60
N SER A 440 9.02 14.38 6.45
CA SER A 440 9.23 14.53 7.89
C SER A 440 10.60 15.12 8.24
N LYS A 441 11.64 14.79 7.46
CA LYS A 441 12.99 15.37 7.63
C LYS A 441 12.99 16.87 7.30
N ASP A 442 12.44 17.23 6.15
CA ASP A 442 12.46 18.60 5.68
C ASP A 442 11.53 19.47 6.52
N PHE A 443 10.35 18.96 6.89
CA PHE A 443 9.45 19.62 7.82
C PHE A 443 10.10 19.82 9.20
N SER A 444 10.74 18.79 9.77
CA SER A 444 11.43 18.93 11.06
C SER A 444 12.56 19.95 11.01
N SER A 445 13.31 19.99 9.91
CA SER A 445 14.37 20.99 9.70
C SER A 445 13.81 22.42 9.61
N TYR A 446 12.71 22.60 8.87
CA TYR A 446 12.00 23.88 8.79
C TYR A 446 11.46 24.31 10.15
N TYR A 447 10.70 23.44 10.82
CA TYR A 447 10.02 23.73 12.07
C TYR A 447 10.98 24.09 13.23
N ASN A 448 12.19 23.53 13.22
CA ASN A 448 13.21 23.85 14.24
C ASN A 448 13.83 25.23 14.05
N ARG A 449 13.76 25.81 12.86
CA ARG A 449 14.33 27.12 12.53
C ARG A 449 13.31 28.25 12.56
N VAL A 450 12.04 27.92 12.31
CA VAL A 450 10.98 28.89 12.11
C VAL A 450 9.97 28.83 13.23
N HIS A 451 9.90 29.91 14.01
CA HIS A 451 8.81 30.09 14.99
C HIS A 451 7.53 30.50 14.25
N VAL A 452 6.52 29.64 14.32
CA VAL A 452 5.23 29.85 13.64
C VAL A 452 4.31 30.70 14.50
N LEU A 453 4.10 30.29 15.75
CA LEU A 453 3.34 31.08 16.74
C LEU A 453 4.31 31.99 17.46
N GLY A 454 4.28 33.26 17.08
CA GLY A 454 5.14 34.29 17.65
C GLY A 454 4.39 35.18 18.65
N GLU A 455 5.00 36.29 19.01
CA GLU A 455 4.33 37.34 19.82
C GLU A 455 3.06 37.84 19.11
N PRO A 456 1.97 38.12 19.85
CA PRO A 456 0.71 38.55 19.28
C PRO A 456 0.73 40.00 18.83
N LEU A 457 1.63 40.32 17.88
CA LEU A 457 1.79 41.66 17.34
C LEU A 457 1.11 41.75 15.94
N PRO A 458 0.25 42.77 15.70
CA PRO A 458 -0.54 42.86 14.47
C PRO A 458 0.27 42.81 13.17
N HIS A 459 1.48 43.35 13.14
CA HIS A 459 2.34 43.34 11.96
C HIS A 459 2.95 41.99 11.64
N LEU A 460 2.93 41.03 12.57
CA LEU A 460 3.41 39.62 12.37
C LEU A 460 2.29 38.69 11.96
N PHE A 461 1.02 39.05 12.11
CA PHE A 461 -0.11 38.15 11.89
C PHE A 461 -0.18 37.65 10.45
N ASN A 462 0.06 38.49 9.45
CA ASN A 462 0.00 38.04 8.06
C ASN A 462 1.00 36.89 7.78
N GLN A 463 2.24 37.00 8.26
CA GLN A 463 3.25 35.97 8.09
C GLN A 463 2.86 34.69 8.86
N MET A 464 2.39 34.85 10.10
CA MET A 464 1.91 33.74 10.94
C MET A 464 0.76 32.98 10.23
N PHE A 465 -0.23 33.71 9.70
CA PHE A 465 -1.37 33.08 9.01
C PHE A 465 -0.96 32.38 7.73
N CYS A 466 -0.08 32.96 6.91
CA CYS A 466 0.45 32.31 5.72
C CYS A 466 1.18 31.00 6.07
N ARG A 467 1.99 30.99 7.15
CA ARG A 467 2.66 29.80 7.66
C ARG A 467 1.67 28.77 8.20
N LEU A 468 0.66 29.21 8.93
CA LEU A 468 -0.41 28.30 9.42
C LEU A 468 -1.17 27.67 8.26
N LEU A 469 -1.47 28.39 7.17
CA LEU A 469 -2.10 27.80 5.99
C LEU A 469 -1.21 26.75 5.32
N LEU A 470 0.08 27.03 5.16
CA LEU A 470 1.05 26.04 4.64
C LEU A 470 1.10 24.78 5.51
N LEU A 471 1.17 24.95 6.82
CA LEU A 471 1.23 23.83 7.75
C LEU A 471 -0.11 23.08 7.89
N ARG A 472 -1.25 23.76 7.70
CA ARG A 472 -2.56 23.10 7.58
C ARG A 472 -2.60 22.19 6.36
N ALA A 473 -2.18 22.69 5.20
CA ALA A 473 -2.08 21.90 3.99
C ALA A 473 -1.15 20.69 4.18
N LEU A 474 -0.03 20.88 4.87
CA LEU A 474 0.91 19.83 5.20
C LEU A 474 0.29 18.78 6.14
N ARG A 475 -0.48 19.19 7.15
CA ARG A 475 -1.22 18.29 8.05
C ARG A 475 -2.21 17.42 7.27
N GLU A 476 -2.97 18.02 6.37
CA GLU A 476 -3.91 17.29 5.52
C GLU A 476 -3.20 16.30 4.59
N LEU A 477 -2.03 16.67 4.07
CA LEU A 477 -1.18 15.79 3.29
C LEU A 477 -0.69 14.58 4.12
N TYR A 478 -0.20 14.81 5.37
CA TYR A 478 0.17 13.70 6.28
C TYR A 478 -1.00 12.76 6.51
N HIS A 479 -2.19 13.30 6.81
CA HIS A 479 -3.39 12.51 7.03
C HIS A 479 -3.75 11.69 5.78
N SER A 480 -3.73 12.31 4.61
CA SER A 480 -4.00 11.63 3.34
C SER A 480 -2.99 10.52 3.03
N ALA A 481 -1.71 10.77 3.27
CA ALA A 481 -0.67 9.78 3.04
C ALA A 481 -0.72 8.62 4.05
N LEU A 482 -0.97 8.92 5.33
CA LEU A 482 -1.12 7.91 6.39
C LEU A 482 -2.37 7.04 6.16
N ASP A 483 -3.47 7.64 5.69
CA ASP A 483 -4.69 6.91 5.34
C ASP A 483 -4.44 5.86 4.24
N SER A 484 -3.58 6.15 3.25
CA SER A 484 -3.15 5.17 2.24
C SER A 484 -2.33 4.00 2.81
N LEU A 485 -1.84 4.14 4.03
CA LEU A 485 -1.14 3.11 4.80
C LEU A 485 -2.03 2.49 5.89
N ASN A 486 -3.32 2.81 5.94
CA ASN A 486 -4.24 2.43 7.01
C ASN A 486 -3.69 2.74 8.42
N LEU A 487 -3.03 3.89 8.57
CA LEU A 487 -2.49 4.41 9.81
C LEU A 487 -3.28 5.65 10.25
N PRO A 488 -3.99 5.60 11.39
CA PRO A 488 -4.64 6.79 11.91
C PRO A 488 -3.60 7.82 12.39
N PRO A 489 -3.83 9.12 12.17
CA PRO A 489 -2.96 10.16 12.71
C PRO A 489 -3.03 10.16 14.24
N ILE A 490 -1.89 10.43 14.89
CA ILE A 490 -1.82 10.55 16.36
C ILE A 490 -2.02 12.02 16.73
N PRO A 491 -2.97 12.33 17.62
CA PRO A 491 -3.29 13.71 17.99
C PRO A 491 -2.24 14.35 18.92
N GLN A 492 -1.55 13.55 19.73
CA GLN A 492 -0.50 14.03 20.65
C GLN A 492 0.47 12.91 21.01
N LEU A 493 1.68 13.30 21.37
CA LEU A 493 2.76 12.45 21.90
C LEU A 493 3.45 13.13 23.04
#